data_7adbf2b73b6eb03479df13ebdb8d0bc2
#
_entry.id   7adbf2b73b6eb03479df13ebdb8d0bc2
#
_cell.length_a   1.000
_cell.length_b   1.000
_cell.length_c   1.000
_cell.angle_alpha   90.00
_cell.angle_beta   90.00
_cell.angle_gamma   90.00
#
_symmetry.space_group_name_H-M   'P 1'
#
loop_
_entity.id
_entity.type
_entity.pdbx_description
1 polymer ?
#
loop_
_entity_poly.entity_id
_entity_poly.type
_entity_poly.pdbx_seq_one_letter_code
_entity_poly.pdbx_strand_id
1 'polypeptide(L)'
;MMINEAQAQATAASGRGDGRYPSGLHDGAEISTAAGGQTKAEVPLTMEAVITREYLMLAYQRVVENKGAAELKPWLKKNWRSVRQALIDGNYQPRAIRRMDIPKPDGGVRTLGIPTVVDRLIQQAIAQQLSAIVDKSFSDSSYGFRPGRNAWQAVQQAQRYIRGGKRWVVDMELEKFFDRVDHRLLMTRLARTIKDRRVLRLIRRYLKAEIVRDGQREKRQEGMPQGGPLSPLLSNILLDELDKELERRGHSFCRYTDDCNIYVSSRKAGDHLLKNIRAFVENKLKVNEKKSALARPWERKFLGYSVTWHKQAKLKIALTSVNRLKEKVRSLTTGNRSKSVKATINALTPVLRGWISYFRLTEVRGVLEELDGWIKRKLRCLLWRQWKRPGTRTKNLQRAGLSKDRAMISAYNNHGPWWNSGSSHMNQAIKNAWFSRQGLISLLEQQRQFQC
;
A
#
# COMPACT_ATOMS: atom_id res chain seq x y z
N MET A 1 38.49 0.14 -3.06
CA MET A 1 37.90 -0.18 -1.74
C MET A 1 36.48 0.33 -1.52
N MET A 2 35.92 1.25 -2.36
CA MET A 2 34.55 1.81 -2.18
C MET A 2 33.43 1.01 -2.87
N ILE A 3 33.72 0.05 -3.72
CA ILE A 3 32.72 -0.77 -4.43
C ILE A 3 32.15 -1.89 -3.54
N ASN A 4 32.90 -2.33 -2.53
CA ASN A 4 32.48 -3.41 -1.63
C ASN A 4 31.42 -3.01 -0.58
N GLU A 5 31.35 -1.72 -0.18
CA GLU A 5 30.35 -1.28 0.82
C GLU A 5 28.93 -1.23 0.26
N ALA A 6 28.77 -0.91 -1.04
CA ALA A 6 27.49 -0.94 -1.69
C ALA A 6 26.99 -2.38 -1.98
N GLN A 7 27.92 -3.31 -2.20
CA GLN A 7 27.63 -4.74 -2.36
C GLN A 7 27.33 -5.42 -1.01
N ALA A 8 28.04 -5.07 0.07
CA ALA A 8 27.75 -5.58 1.41
C ALA A 8 26.35 -5.15 1.90
N GLN A 9 25.92 -3.93 1.59
CA GLN A 9 24.55 -3.47 1.86
C GLN A 9 23.49 -4.16 0.99
N ALA A 10 23.86 -4.64 -0.22
CA ALA A 10 22.97 -5.39 -1.09
C ALA A 10 22.83 -6.87 -0.67
N THR A 11 23.89 -7.49 -0.16
CA THR A 11 23.88 -8.89 0.30
C THR A 11 23.20 -9.08 1.65
N ALA A 12 23.26 -8.11 2.56
CA ALA A 12 22.49 -8.14 3.81
C ALA A 12 20.97 -8.04 3.59
N ALA A 13 20.53 -7.50 2.44
CA ALA A 13 19.12 -7.44 2.05
C ALA A 13 18.65 -8.68 1.27
N SER A 14 19.54 -9.56 0.79
CA SER A 14 19.20 -10.77 0.03
C SER A 14 19.15 -12.04 0.87
N GLY A 15 19.62 -11.99 2.10
CA GLY A 15 19.56 -13.09 3.06
C GLY A 15 18.27 -13.11 3.86
N ARG A 16 17.31 -13.95 3.47
CA ARG A 16 15.98 -14.19 4.04
C ARG A 16 14.91 -13.19 3.64
N GLY A 17 14.61 -13.14 2.38
CA GLY A 17 13.36 -12.64 1.84
C GLY A 17 12.23 -13.65 2.08
N ASP A 18 11.74 -13.74 3.31
CA ASP A 18 10.42 -14.32 3.54
C ASP A 18 9.41 -13.30 2.99
N GLY A 19 8.70 -13.68 1.93
CA GLY A 19 7.83 -12.82 1.13
C GLY A 19 6.64 -12.27 1.91
N ARG A 20 6.85 -11.23 2.68
CA ARG A 20 5.83 -10.52 3.45
C ARG A 20 5.62 -9.10 2.92
N TYR A 21 5.17 -9.04 1.68
CA TYR A 21 4.33 -7.91 1.27
C TYR A 21 2.97 -8.48 0.91
N PRO A 22 1.87 -8.01 1.50
CA PRO A 22 0.55 -8.25 0.93
C PRO A 22 0.57 -7.62 -0.45
N SER A 23 0.65 -8.48 -1.49
CA SER A 23 0.57 -8.06 -2.86
C SER A 23 -0.75 -7.33 -3.07
N GLY A 24 -0.70 -6.01 -3.22
CA GLY A 24 -1.84 -5.22 -3.63
C GLY A 24 -2.44 -4.23 -2.65
N LEU A 25 -1.94 -4.12 -1.43
CA LEU A 25 -2.15 -2.93 -0.62
C LEU A 25 -0.90 -2.07 -0.80
N HIS A 26 -1.08 -0.86 -1.32
CA HIS A 26 -0.15 0.19 -1.04
C HIS A 26 -0.19 0.41 0.47
N ASP A 27 0.71 -0.25 1.21
CA ASP A 27 1.29 0.40 2.35
C ASP A 27 2.07 1.58 1.76
N GLY A 28 1.33 2.64 1.45
CA GLY A 28 1.90 3.94 1.60
C GLY A 28 2.45 3.87 3.01
N ALA A 29 3.78 3.94 3.16
CA ALA A 29 4.35 4.21 4.45
C ALA A 29 3.45 5.30 5.02
N GLU A 30 2.61 4.93 5.99
CA GLU A 30 1.87 5.92 6.73
C GLU A 30 2.96 6.87 7.15
N ILE A 31 2.91 8.09 6.62
CA ILE A 31 3.65 9.18 7.23
C ILE A 31 2.88 9.34 8.54
N SER A 32 3.15 8.46 9.50
CA SER A 32 2.70 8.58 10.86
C SER A 32 3.35 9.86 11.35
N THR A 33 2.63 10.94 11.15
CA THR A 33 2.87 12.16 11.86
C THR A 33 2.37 11.88 13.26
N ALA A 34 3.27 11.50 14.15
CA ALA A 34 3.03 11.72 15.56
C ALA A 34 2.78 13.24 15.69
N ALA A 35 1.49 13.60 15.70
CA ALA A 35 1.03 14.92 16.06
C ALA A 35 1.37 15.12 17.52
N GLY A 36 1.94 16.23 17.87
CA GLY A 36 2.17 16.60 19.26
C GLY A 36 3.37 17.49 19.47
N GLY A 37 3.86 18.17 18.44
CA GLY A 37 4.77 19.30 18.63
C GLY A 37 4.04 20.57 18.26
N GLN A 38 3.86 21.49 19.23
CA GLN A 38 3.39 22.84 18.97
C GLN A 38 4.16 23.42 17.78
N THR A 39 3.44 23.84 16.75
CA THR A 39 4.00 24.53 15.58
C THR A 39 4.57 25.87 16.05
N LYS A 40 5.88 25.88 16.35
CA LYS A 40 6.64 27.11 16.36
C LYS A 40 6.56 27.76 14.99
N ALA A 41 6.57 29.10 14.97
CA ALA A 41 6.49 29.97 13.79
C ALA A 41 7.08 29.36 12.51
N GLU A 42 6.48 29.67 11.36
CA GLU A 42 6.88 29.18 10.05
C GLU A 42 8.39 29.38 9.80
N VAL A 43 9.16 28.36 10.14
CA VAL A 43 10.59 28.36 9.84
C VAL A 43 10.73 28.14 8.34
N PRO A 44 11.35 29.07 7.59
CA PRO A 44 11.53 28.89 6.16
C PRO A 44 12.36 27.63 5.91
N LEU A 45 12.01 26.88 4.83
CA LEU A 45 12.76 25.69 4.46
C LEU A 45 14.14 26.08 3.93
N THR A 46 15.13 26.08 4.83
CA THR A 46 16.54 26.30 4.50
C THR A 46 17.33 25.01 4.66
N MET A 47 18.53 24.95 4.06
CA MET A 47 19.40 23.79 4.22
C MET A 47 19.79 23.58 5.69
N GLU A 48 20.06 24.65 6.42
CA GLU A 48 20.36 24.62 7.85
C GLU A 48 19.22 23.99 8.65
N ALA A 49 17.98 24.39 8.36
CA ALA A 49 16.80 23.84 9.00
C ALA A 49 16.63 22.33 8.72
N VAL A 50 16.86 21.89 7.46
CA VAL A 50 16.78 20.46 7.09
C VAL A 50 17.76 19.61 7.86
N ILE A 51 18.97 20.12 8.15
CA ILE A 51 20.04 19.36 8.80
C ILE A 51 20.14 19.61 10.30
N THR A 52 19.14 20.24 10.93
CA THR A 52 19.10 20.35 12.40
C THR A 52 19.04 18.98 13.04
N ARG A 53 19.61 18.85 14.24
CA ARG A 53 19.64 17.57 14.97
C ARG A 53 18.23 17.00 15.20
N GLU A 54 17.28 17.85 15.52
CA GLU A 54 15.90 17.46 15.81
C GLU A 54 15.23 16.78 14.59
N TYR A 55 15.25 17.44 13.44
CA TYR A 55 14.65 16.90 12.22
C TYR A 55 15.38 15.67 11.68
N LEU A 56 16.71 15.63 11.81
CA LEU A 56 17.49 14.46 11.42
C LEU A 56 17.23 13.25 12.32
N MET A 57 17.04 13.46 13.63
CA MET A 57 16.69 12.35 14.53
C MET A 57 15.31 11.80 14.22
N LEU A 58 14.33 12.65 13.93
CA LEU A 58 13.00 12.22 13.51
C LEU A 58 13.05 11.48 12.15
N ALA A 59 13.83 11.99 11.21
CA ALA A 59 14.04 11.32 9.91
C ALA A 59 14.75 9.98 10.09
N TYR A 60 15.75 9.91 10.98
CA TYR A 60 16.45 8.69 11.31
C TYR A 60 15.51 7.62 11.88
N GLN A 61 14.67 7.97 12.86
CA GLN A 61 13.69 7.04 13.44
C GLN A 61 12.81 6.42 12.35
N ARG A 62 12.26 7.23 11.45
CA ARG A 62 11.41 6.76 10.35
C ARG A 62 12.15 5.87 9.34
N VAL A 63 13.41 6.18 9.05
CA VAL A 63 14.22 5.33 8.16
C VAL A 63 14.53 3.98 8.81
N VAL A 64 14.76 3.96 10.14
CA VAL A 64 15.01 2.73 10.91
C VAL A 64 13.76 1.86 11.01
N GLU A 65 12.60 2.44 11.30
CA GLU A 65 11.29 1.73 11.34
C GLU A 65 11.00 1.00 10.02
N ASN A 66 11.42 1.57 8.90
CA ASN A 66 11.31 0.96 7.56
C ASN A 66 12.39 -0.10 7.25
N LYS A 67 13.02 -0.70 8.27
CA LYS A 67 13.92 -1.88 8.19
C LYS A 67 15.15 -1.73 7.27
N GLY A 68 15.76 -0.58 7.22
CA GLY A 68 16.87 -0.36 6.29
C GLY A 68 18.17 0.17 6.90
N ALA A 69 18.47 -0.06 8.18
CA ALA A 69 19.47 0.79 8.79
C ALA A 69 20.33 0.23 9.93
N ALA A 70 20.55 -1.08 10.02
CA ALA A 70 21.38 -1.64 11.11
C ALA A 70 22.77 -0.98 11.19
N GLU A 71 23.37 -0.58 10.06
CA GLU A 71 24.69 0.03 9.98
C GLU A 71 24.68 1.56 9.81
N LEU A 72 23.50 2.18 9.73
CA LEU A 72 23.40 3.61 9.47
C LEU A 72 24.02 4.45 10.61
N LYS A 73 23.79 4.09 11.86
CA LYS A 73 24.29 4.85 13.03
C LYS A 73 25.80 4.90 13.12
N PRO A 74 26.54 3.77 13.01
CA PRO A 74 28.01 3.80 12.96
C PRO A 74 28.54 4.59 11.78
N TRP A 75 27.94 4.42 10.60
CA TRP A 75 28.34 5.13 9.39
C TRP A 75 28.16 6.65 9.54
N LEU A 76 27.03 7.11 10.07
CA LEU A 76 26.77 8.54 10.31
C LEU A 76 27.77 9.13 11.30
N LYS A 77 28.11 8.44 12.39
CA LYS A 77 29.11 8.91 13.34
C LYS A 77 30.46 9.24 12.66
N LYS A 78 30.86 8.43 11.68
CA LYS A 78 32.11 8.60 10.93
C LYS A 78 32.03 9.66 9.84
N ASN A 79 30.93 9.72 9.11
CA ASN A 79 30.88 10.45 7.83
C ASN A 79 29.96 11.69 7.87
N TRP A 80 29.15 11.88 8.92
CA TRP A 80 28.15 12.94 8.95
C TRP A 80 28.73 14.34 8.80
N ARG A 81 29.90 14.61 9.38
CA ARG A 81 30.55 15.93 9.30
C ARG A 81 30.79 16.31 7.83
N SER A 82 31.33 15.40 7.03
CA SER A 82 31.58 15.62 5.61
C SER A 82 30.27 15.77 4.81
N VAL A 83 29.26 14.89 5.07
CA VAL A 83 27.95 14.99 4.43
C VAL A 83 27.27 16.31 4.75
N ARG A 84 27.28 16.72 6.00
CA ARG A 84 26.72 17.99 6.47
C ARG A 84 27.36 19.18 5.77
N GLN A 85 28.69 19.21 5.68
CA GLN A 85 29.41 20.29 4.99
C GLN A 85 29.03 20.34 3.51
N ALA A 86 29.02 19.20 2.83
CA ALA A 86 28.61 19.13 1.42
C ALA A 86 27.15 19.59 1.18
N LEU A 87 26.24 19.37 2.12
CA LEU A 87 24.87 19.87 2.06
C LEU A 87 24.83 21.39 2.24
N ILE A 88 25.55 21.96 3.20
CA ILE A 88 25.63 23.41 3.46
C ILE A 88 26.22 24.13 2.23
N ASP A 89 27.29 23.59 1.65
CA ASP A 89 27.95 24.16 0.47
C ASP A 89 27.12 23.97 -0.81
N GLY A 90 26.02 23.19 -0.71
CA GLY A 90 25.17 22.87 -1.86
C GLY A 90 25.86 21.96 -2.89
N ASN A 91 26.91 21.22 -2.49
CA ASN A 91 27.72 20.36 -3.34
C ASN A 91 27.40 18.87 -3.20
N TYR A 92 26.53 18.48 -2.23
CA TYR A 92 26.14 17.09 -2.05
C TYR A 92 25.61 16.46 -3.32
N GLN A 93 26.15 15.31 -3.71
CA GLN A 93 25.73 14.54 -4.86
C GLN A 93 25.01 13.27 -4.42
N PRO A 94 23.71 13.09 -4.74
CA PRO A 94 23.01 11.84 -4.51
C PRO A 94 23.71 10.67 -5.19
N ARG A 95 23.69 9.52 -4.53
CA ARG A 95 24.18 8.28 -5.13
C ARG A 95 23.14 7.73 -6.13
N ALA A 96 23.62 6.88 -7.05
CA ALA A 96 22.74 6.20 -7.98
C ALA A 96 21.70 5.34 -7.26
N ILE A 97 20.50 5.31 -7.82
CA ILE A 97 19.31 4.64 -7.28
C ILE A 97 19.29 3.20 -7.79
N ARG A 98 19.11 2.21 -6.92
CA ARG A 98 18.95 0.82 -7.32
C ARG A 98 17.55 0.58 -7.88
N ARG A 99 17.46 0.08 -9.11
CA ARG A 99 16.20 -0.37 -9.71
C ARG A 99 15.79 -1.72 -9.14
N MET A 100 14.51 -1.85 -8.84
CA MET A 100 13.88 -3.11 -8.47
C MET A 100 12.52 -3.21 -9.17
N ASP A 101 12.36 -4.25 -9.97
CA ASP A 101 11.13 -4.49 -10.71
C ASP A 101 10.23 -5.46 -9.92
N ILE A 102 8.99 -5.02 -9.63
CA ILE A 102 7.98 -5.81 -8.91
C ILE A 102 6.85 -6.15 -9.86
N PRO A 103 6.47 -7.44 -10.03
CA PRO A 103 5.34 -7.82 -10.86
C PRO A 103 4.03 -7.25 -10.31
N LYS A 104 3.19 -6.68 -11.19
CA LYS A 104 1.85 -6.22 -10.83
C LYS A 104 0.87 -7.40 -10.86
N PRO A 105 -0.17 -7.40 -10.01
CA PRO A 105 -1.18 -8.45 -9.98
C PRO A 105 -2.05 -8.55 -11.25
N ASP A 106 -2.14 -7.45 -11.99
CA ASP A 106 -2.89 -7.31 -13.24
C ASP A 106 -2.02 -7.53 -14.50
N GLY A 107 -0.81 -8.05 -14.30
CA GLY A 107 0.22 -8.16 -15.33
C GLY A 107 1.05 -6.89 -15.45
N GLY A 108 2.22 -7.01 -16.10
CA GLY A 108 3.18 -5.91 -16.20
C GLY A 108 4.07 -5.78 -14.97
N VAL A 109 4.88 -4.71 -14.95
CA VAL A 109 5.93 -4.50 -13.96
C VAL A 109 5.78 -3.10 -13.35
N ARG A 110 6.03 -2.99 -12.03
CA ARG A 110 6.23 -1.72 -11.35
C ARG A 110 7.71 -1.57 -11.06
N THR A 111 8.33 -0.55 -11.60
CA THR A 111 9.72 -0.22 -11.32
C THR A 111 9.82 0.64 -10.06
N LEU A 112 10.49 0.12 -9.04
CA LEU A 112 10.88 0.88 -7.87
C LEU A 112 12.31 1.39 -8.02
N GLY A 113 12.54 2.62 -7.59
CA GLY A 113 13.86 3.20 -7.44
C GLY A 113 14.21 3.33 -5.96
N ILE A 114 15.14 2.53 -5.47
CA ILE A 114 15.54 2.48 -4.07
C ILE A 114 16.79 3.36 -3.86
N PRO A 115 16.66 4.56 -3.24
CA PRO A 115 17.80 5.39 -2.89
C PRO A 115 18.66 4.74 -1.79
N THR A 116 19.90 5.19 -1.66
CA THR A 116 20.74 4.77 -0.52
C THR A 116 20.11 5.17 0.81
N VAL A 117 20.52 4.54 1.92
CA VAL A 117 19.97 4.83 3.24
C VAL A 117 20.24 6.28 3.66
N VAL A 118 21.40 6.80 3.30
CA VAL A 118 21.77 8.20 3.55
C VAL A 118 20.91 9.17 2.75
N ASP A 119 20.69 8.87 1.46
CA ASP A 119 19.79 9.67 0.62
C ASP A 119 18.35 9.62 1.13
N ARG A 120 17.89 8.44 1.62
CA ARG A 120 16.57 8.33 2.25
C ARG A 120 16.45 9.18 3.50
N LEU A 121 17.50 9.24 4.34
CA LEU A 121 17.53 10.09 5.52
C LEU A 121 17.38 11.57 5.16
N ILE A 122 18.17 12.03 4.18
CA ILE A 122 18.14 13.43 3.74
C ILE A 122 16.80 13.76 3.08
N GLN A 123 16.30 12.90 2.20
CA GLN A 123 14.99 13.06 1.56
C GLN A 123 13.86 13.10 2.60
N GLN A 124 13.94 12.26 3.65
CA GLN A 124 12.96 12.24 4.73
C GLN A 124 12.98 13.55 5.53
N ALA A 125 14.15 14.08 5.82
CA ALA A 125 14.29 15.36 6.51
C ALA A 125 13.70 16.53 5.71
N ILE A 126 13.97 16.58 4.39
CA ILE A 126 13.36 17.55 3.48
C ILE A 126 11.83 17.38 3.44
N ALA A 127 11.36 16.14 3.27
CA ALA A 127 9.93 15.85 3.15
C ALA A 127 9.14 16.27 4.39
N GLN A 128 9.66 16.07 5.59
CA GLN A 128 9.01 16.44 6.83
C GLN A 128 8.78 17.95 6.95
N GLN A 129 9.81 18.74 6.66
CA GLN A 129 9.72 20.20 6.74
C GLN A 129 8.87 20.78 5.60
N LEU A 130 9.10 20.31 4.37
CA LEU A 130 8.32 20.78 3.23
C LEU A 130 6.83 20.44 3.39
N SER A 131 6.53 19.25 3.92
CA SER A 131 5.15 18.83 4.19
C SER A 131 4.45 19.78 5.17
N ALA A 132 5.11 20.20 6.25
CA ALA A 132 4.55 21.13 7.22
C ALA A 132 4.16 22.49 6.61
N ILE A 133 4.88 22.90 5.57
CA ILE A 133 4.65 24.16 4.86
C ILE A 133 3.50 24.01 3.84
N VAL A 134 3.57 22.99 2.96
CA VAL A 134 2.67 22.89 1.82
C VAL A 134 1.35 22.21 2.14
N ASP A 135 1.28 21.35 3.17
CA ASP A 135 0.07 20.58 3.48
C ASP A 135 -1.13 21.46 3.80
N LYS A 136 -0.90 22.63 4.39
CA LYS A 136 -1.95 23.63 4.70
C LYS A 136 -2.68 24.16 3.46
N SER A 137 -1.99 24.17 2.31
CA SER A 137 -2.53 24.67 1.04
C SER A 137 -3.19 23.60 0.18
N PHE A 138 -3.02 22.33 0.53
CA PHE A 138 -3.61 21.23 -0.24
C PHE A 138 -5.11 21.10 -0.02
N SER A 139 -5.81 20.68 -1.07
CA SER A 139 -7.24 20.39 -1.04
C SER A 139 -7.63 19.41 0.08
N ASP A 140 -8.74 19.66 0.73
CA ASP A 140 -9.34 18.73 1.69
C ASP A 140 -9.81 17.42 1.05
N SER A 141 -9.98 17.38 -0.25
CA SER A 141 -10.34 16.20 -1.04
C SER A 141 -9.13 15.36 -1.45
N SER A 142 -7.90 15.78 -1.07
CA SER A 142 -6.66 15.02 -1.26
C SER A 142 -6.28 14.28 0.02
N TYR A 143 -6.15 12.96 -0.04
CA TYR A 143 -5.96 12.09 1.14
C TYR A 143 -4.65 11.32 1.16
N GLY A 144 -4.03 11.07 0.00
CA GLY A 144 -2.86 10.23 -0.11
C GLY A 144 -1.57 10.92 0.35
N PHE A 145 -0.76 10.24 1.16
CA PHE A 145 0.56 10.69 1.63
C PHE A 145 0.56 12.06 2.34
N ARG A 146 -0.49 12.34 3.07
CA ARG A 146 -0.63 13.57 3.85
C ARG A 146 -0.71 13.30 5.34
N PRO A 147 -0.17 14.20 6.19
CA PRO A 147 -0.32 14.13 7.64
C PRO A 147 -1.79 14.11 8.07
N GLY A 148 -2.16 13.20 8.97
CA GLY A 148 -3.52 13.11 9.49
C GLY A 148 -4.59 12.67 8.48
N ARG A 149 -4.21 12.36 7.23
CA ARG A 149 -5.12 11.86 6.19
C ARG A 149 -4.84 10.39 5.90
N ASN A 150 -5.89 9.63 5.55
CA ASN A 150 -5.76 8.21 5.27
C ASN A 150 -6.82 7.72 4.26
N ALA A 151 -6.66 6.48 3.81
CA ALA A 151 -7.54 5.84 2.83
C ALA A 151 -8.98 5.71 3.34
N TRP A 152 -9.19 5.49 4.64
CA TRP A 152 -10.53 5.35 5.21
C TRP A 152 -11.34 6.64 5.13
N GLN A 153 -10.71 7.79 5.39
CA GLN A 153 -11.35 9.09 5.24
C GLN A 153 -11.78 9.34 3.79
N ALA A 154 -10.92 8.98 2.81
CA ALA A 154 -11.24 9.09 1.39
C ALA A 154 -12.45 8.20 1.02
N VAL A 155 -12.47 6.94 1.47
CA VAL A 155 -13.56 5.99 1.21
C VAL A 155 -14.87 6.45 1.86
N GLN A 156 -14.83 6.94 3.10
CA GLN A 156 -16.00 7.49 3.78
C GLN A 156 -16.54 8.75 3.09
N GLN A 157 -15.67 9.62 2.61
CA GLN A 157 -16.08 10.80 1.86
C GLN A 157 -16.69 10.42 0.52
N ALA A 158 -16.13 9.47 -0.19
CA ALA A 158 -16.71 8.89 -1.40
C ALA A 158 -18.13 8.36 -1.15
N GLN A 159 -18.32 7.60 -0.07
CA GLN A 159 -19.62 7.09 0.33
C GLN A 159 -20.63 8.23 0.63
N ARG A 160 -20.19 9.31 1.30
CA ARG A 160 -21.05 10.47 1.56
C ARG A 160 -21.53 11.11 0.26
N TYR A 161 -20.65 11.30 -0.73
CA TYR A 161 -21.04 11.85 -2.04
C TYR A 161 -22.07 10.95 -2.74
N ILE A 162 -21.89 9.63 -2.70
CA ILE A 162 -22.80 8.66 -3.31
C ILE A 162 -24.17 8.67 -2.63
N ARG A 163 -24.21 8.70 -1.28
CA ARG A 163 -25.45 8.80 -0.48
C ARG A 163 -26.14 10.15 -0.70
N GLY A 164 -25.39 11.22 -0.94
CA GLY A 164 -25.88 12.55 -1.29
C GLY A 164 -26.40 12.70 -2.73
N GLY A 165 -26.58 11.58 -3.46
CA GLY A 165 -27.20 11.61 -4.78
C GLY A 165 -26.22 11.64 -5.97
N LYS A 166 -24.91 11.66 -5.74
CA LYS A 166 -23.92 11.60 -6.83
C LYS A 166 -23.71 10.14 -7.26
N ARG A 167 -24.53 9.70 -8.19
CA ARG A 167 -24.69 8.29 -8.59
C ARG A 167 -23.84 7.89 -9.81
N TRP A 168 -22.91 8.75 -10.22
CA TRP A 168 -21.93 8.49 -11.26
C TRP A 168 -20.54 8.86 -10.76
N VAL A 169 -19.53 8.15 -11.20
CA VAL A 169 -18.13 8.41 -10.89
C VAL A 169 -17.32 8.47 -12.18
N VAL A 170 -16.56 9.54 -12.32
CA VAL A 170 -15.46 9.63 -13.25
C VAL A 170 -14.22 9.13 -12.50
N ASP A 171 -13.84 7.90 -12.80
CA ASP A 171 -12.64 7.27 -12.27
C ASP A 171 -11.48 7.62 -13.20
N MET A 172 -10.53 8.41 -12.72
CA MET A 172 -9.41 8.92 -13.51
C MET A 172 -8.08 8.41 -12.95
N GLU A 173 -7.35 7.67 -13.78
CA GLU A 173 -5.99 7.20 -13.50
C GLU A 173 -4.99 7.90 -14.45
N LEU A 174 -3.90 8.40 -13.92
CA LEU A 174 -2.83 9.01 -14.73
C LEU A 174 -1.90 7.93 -15.29
N GLU A 175 -1.56 8.04 -16.57
CA GLU A 175 -0.69 7.07 -17.24
C GLU A 175 0.77 7.23 -16.84
N LYS A 176 1.32 6.21 -16.13
CA LYS A 176 2.73 6.20 -15.73
C LYS A 176 3.16 7.53 -15.07
N PHE A 177 2.31 8.08 -14.20
CA PHE A 177 2.49 9.40 -13.62
C PHE A 177 3.92 9.63 -13.11
N PHE A 178 4.45 8.71 -12.28
CA PHE A 178 5.79 8.84 -11.72
C PHE A 178 6.90 8.80 -12.77
N ASP A 179 6.70 8.15 -13.91
CA ASP A 179 7.71 8.02 -14.97
C ASP A 179 7.72 9.21 -15.92
N ARG A 180 6.66 10.06 -15.89
CA ARG A 180 6.43 11.16 -16.85
C ARG A 180 6.42 12.55 -16.22
N VAL A 181 6.84 12.69 -14.96
CA VAL A 181 6.90 14.00 -14.29
C VAL A 181 7.92 14.91 -15.00
N ASP A 182 7.45 16.03 -15.53
CA ASP A 182 8.34 17.08 -16.06
C ASP A 182 9.08 17.76 -14.89
N HIS A 183 10.41 17.63 -14.89
CA HIS A 183 11.26 18.21 -13.87
C HIS A 183 11.19 19.75 -13.85
N ARG A 184 11.04 20.42 -15.01
CA ARG A 184 10.97 21.88 -15.08
C ARG A 184 9.69 22.39 -14.42
N LEU A 185 8.54 21.78 -14.78
CA LEU A 185 7.26 22.13 -14.18
C LEU A 185 7.27 21.93 -12.67
N LEU A 186 7.76 20.78 -12.19
CA LEU A 186 7.85 20.50 -10.76
C LEU A 186 8.76 21.49 -10.05
N MET A 187 9.95 21.76 -10.59
CA MET A 187 10.90 22.71 -10.00
C MET A 187 10.37 24.15 -9.96
N THR A 188 9.63 24.58 -10.98
CA THR A 188 8.95 25.89 -10.98
C THR A 188 7.93 26.01 -9.86
N ARG A 189 7.18 24.94 -9.59
CA ARG A 189 6.21 24.93 -8.45
C ARG A 189 6.92 24.95 -7.11
N LEU A 190 7.95 24.14 -6.94
CA LEU A 190 8.75 24.11 -5.71
C LEU A 190 9.38 25.48 -5.42
N ALA A 191 9.86 26.21 -6.44
CA ALA A 191 10.46 27.53 -6.27
C ALA A 191 9.47 28.61 -5.78
N ARG A 192 8.17 28.40 -5.91
CA ARG A 192 7.16 29.30 -5.30
C ARG A 192 7.21 29.25 -3.78
N THR A 193 7.46 28.08 -3.21
CA THR A 193 7.47 27.83 -1.77
C THR A 193 8.88 27.83 -1.18
N ILE A 194 9.84 27.18 -1.85
CA ILE A 194 11.22 27.02 -1.38
C ILE A 194 12.07 28.17 -1.91
N LYS A 195 12.65 28.97 -1.01
CA LYS A 195 13.52 30.10 -1.39
C LYS A 195 15.01 29.73 -1.38
N ASP A 196 15.40 28.71 -0.60
CA ASP A 196 16.79 28.25 -0.54
C ASP A 196 17.19 27.52 -1.83
N ARG A 197 18.08 28.14 -2.60
CA ARG A 197 18.60 27.58 -3.86
C ARG A 197 19.33 26.25 -3.66
N ARG A 198 19.94 26.02 -2.48
CA ARG A 198 20.67 24.77 -2.16
C ARG A 198 19.70 23.62 -2.04
N VAL A 199 18.57 23.83 -1.34
CA VAL A 199 17.49 22.83 -1.21
C VAL A 199 16.90 22.51 -2.59
N LEU A 200 16.55 23.52 -3.39
CA LEU A 200 16.04 23.31 -4.75
C LEU A 200 17.03 22.54 -5.63
N ARG A 201 18.31 22.90 -5.57
CA ARG A 201 19.36 22.20 -6.32
C ARG A 201 19.47 20.73 -5.90
N LEU A 202 19.39 20.46 -4.61
CA LEU A 202 19.43 19.09 -4.08
C LEU A 202 18.23 18.27 -4.54
N ILE A 203 17.01 18.82 -4.46
CA ILE A 203 15.80 18.15 -4.98
C ILE A 203 15.97 17.86 -6.49
N ARG A 204 16.45 18.80 -7.27
CA ARG A 204 16.73 18.60 -8.71
C ARG A 204 17.73 17.49 -8.96
N ARG A 205 18.78 17.37 -8.11
CA ARG A 205 19.76 16.28 -8.20
C ARG A 205 19.11 14.92 -7.87
N TYR A 206 18.20 14.83 -6.88
CA TYR A 206 17.45 13.62 -6.60
C TYR A 206 16.55 13.21 -7.77
N LEU A 207 15.90 14.15 -8.44
CA LEU A 207 15.09 13.85 -9.63
C LEU A 207 15.94 13.31 -10.79
N LYS A 208 17.17 13.85 -10.96
CA LYS A 208 18.10 13.48 -12.02
C LYS A 208 19.05 12.33 -11.66
N ALA A 209 18.95 11.79 -10.42
CA ALA A 209 19.82 10.72 -9.97
C ALA A 209 19.75 9.51 -10.93
N GLU A 210 20.91 8.97 -11.28
CA GLU A 210 21.04 7.82 -12.17
C GLU A 210 20.38 6.59 -11.55
N ILE A 211 19.83 5.72 -12.39
CA ILE A 211 19.30 4.43 -12.00
C ILE A 211 20.30 3.35 -12.38
N VAL A 212 20.60 2.45 -11.44
CA VAL A 212 21.42 1.26 -11.70
C VAL A 212 20.51 0.08 -11.92
N ARG A 213 20.66 -0.58 -13.08
CA ARG A 213 20.06 -1.85 -13.44
C ARG A 213 21.15 -2.79 -13.90
N ASP A 214 21.28 -3.96 -13.27
CA ASP A 214 22.24 -5.00 -13.68
C ASP A 214 23.68 -4.49 -13.93
N GLY A 215 24.12 -3.53 -13.10
CA GLY A 215 25.43 -2.87 -13.22
C GLY A 215 25.52 -1.69 -14.21
N GLN A 216 24.52 -1.52 -15.07
CA GLN A 216 24.46 -0.39 -16.00
C GLN A 216 23.81 0.83 -15.36
N ARG A 217 24.31 2.03 -15.69
CA ARG A 217 23.78 3.30 -15.21
C ARG A 217 22.98 4.01 -16.32
N GLU A 218 21.74 4.32 -16.01
CA GLU A 218 20.84 5.03 -16.90
C GLU A 218 20.61 6.45 -16.35
N LYS A 219 20.82 7.49 -17.19
CA LYS A 219 20.50 8.88 -16.84
C LYS A 219 19.00 9.11 -16.97
N ARG A 220 18.44 9.91 -16.06
CA ARG A 220 17.04 10.28 -16.08
C ARG A 220 16.87 11.73 -16.50
N GLN A 221 16.01 11.99 -17.49
CA GLN A 221 15.65 13.33 -17.95
C GLN A 221 14.26 13.77 -17.48
N GLU A 222 13.35 12.82 -17.23
CA GLU A 222 12.00 13.01 -16.74
C GLU A 222 11.63 11.97 -15.68
N GLY A 223 10.50 12.14 -15.04
CA GLY A 223 9.99 11.25 -14.02
C GLY A 223 10.63 11.42 -12.64
N MET A 224 10.10 10.75 -11.64
CA MET A 224 10.65 10.68 -10.30
C MET A 224 10.69 9.26 -9.77
N PRO A 225 11.69 8.87 -8.95
CA PRO A 225 11.84 7.52 -8.46
C PRO A 225 10.67 7.12 -7.55
N GLN A 226 10.02 5.99 -7.82
CA GLN A 226 9.08 5.39 -6.89
C GLN A 226 9.85 4.64 -5.79
N GLY A 227 9.77 5.11 -4.53
CA GLY A 227 10.40 4.44 -3.38
C GLY A 227 11.29 5.33 -2.51
N GLY A 228 11.53 6.58 -2.91
CA GLY A 228 12.14 7.59 -2.04
C GLY A 228 11.08 8.30 -1.17
N PRO A 229 11.42 8.73 0.07
CA PRO A 229 10.49 9.41 0.98
C PRO A 229 9.94 10.73 0.45
N LEU A 230 10.67 11.39 -0.43
CA LEU A 230 10.30 12.71 -0.98
C LEU A 230 9.29 12.62 -2.13
N SER A 231 9.32 11.54 -2.91
CA SER A 231 8.50 11.41 -4.14
C SER A 231 6.98 11.52 -3.91
N PRO A 232 6.39 10.96 -2.82
CA PRO A 232 4.97 11.11 -2.55
C PRO A 232 4.53 12.57 -2.34
N LEU A 233 5.33 13.35 -1.62
CA LEU A 233 5.05 14.76 -1.39
C LEU A 233 5.17 15.58 -2.69
N LEU A 234 6.22 15.31 -3.49
CA LEU A 234 6.41 15.96 -4.78
C LEU A 234 5.24 15.65 -5.73
N SER A 235 4.68 14.45 -5.68
CA SER A 235 3.50 14.10 -6.45
C SER A 235 2.28 14.92 -6.04
N ASN A 236 2.05 15.12 -4.74
CA ASN A 236 0.96 15.95 -4.25
C ASN A 236 1.13 17.43 -4.67
N ILE A 237 2.34 17.98 -4.59
CA ILE A 237 2.63 19.35 -5.07
C ILE A 237 2.32 19.51 -6.57
N LEU A 238 2.61 18.47 -7.37
CA LEU A 238 2.30 18.49 -8.79
C LEU A 238 0.81 18.37 -9.07
N LEU A 239 0.07 17.57 -8.28
CA LEU A 239 -1.34 17.32 -8.49
C LEU A 239 -2.26 18.34 -7.80
N ASP A 240 -1.73 19.21 -6.93
CA ASP A 240 -2.50 20.26 -6.25
C ASP A 240 -3.21 21.22 -7.24
N GLU A 241 -2.62 21.43 -8.43
CA GLU A 241 -3.27 22.24 -9.46
C GLU A 241 -4.53 21.58 -10.03
N LEU A 242 -4.50 20.26 -10.18
CA LEU A 242 -5.70 19.50 -10.56
C LEU A 242 -6.77 19.59 -9.46
N ASP A 243 -6.36 19.44 -8.21
CA ASP A 243 -7.27 19.53 -7.08
C ASP A 243 -7.95 20.90 -7.02
N LYS A 244 -7.16 21.97 -7.12
CA LYS A 244 -7.66 23.36 -7.12
C LYS A 244 -8.56 23.67 -8.31
N GLU A 245 -8.27 23.12 -9.48
CA GLU A 245 -9.14 23.27 -10.63
C GLU A 245 -10.47 22.55 -10.45
N LEU A 246 -10.47 21.35 -9.85
CA LEU A 246 -11.68 20.63 -9.51
C LEU A 246 -12.51 21.39 -8.46
N GLU A 247 -11.89 21.97 -7.43
CA GLU A 247 -12.53 22.81 -6.43
C GLU A 247 -13.12 24.09 -7.05
N ARG A 248 -12.35 24.79 -7.86
CA ARG A 248 -12.78 26.00 -8.56
C ARG A 248 -14.05 25.78 -9.41
N ARG A 249 -14.17 24.59 -10.00
CA ARG A 249 -15.33 24.16 -10.77
C ARG A 249 -16.47 23.59 -9.90
N GLY A 250 -16.32 23.52 -8.59
CA GLY A 250 -17.32 23.01 -7.66
C GLY A 250 -17.54 21.50 -7.72
N HIS A 251 -16.54 20.74 -8.14
CA HIS A 251 -16.66 19.27 -8.26
C HIS A 251 -16.43 18.58 -6.91
N SER A 252 -17.21 17.52 -6.65
CA SER A 252 -17.00 16.63 -5.52
C SER A 252 -16.07 15.51 -5.92
N PHE A 253 -14.92 15.40 -5.29
CA PHE A 253 -13.92 14.39 -5.64
C PHE A 253 -13.18 13.86 -4.41
N CYS A 254 -12.52 12.73 -4.59
CA CYS A 254 -11.57 12.16 -3.65
C CYS A 254 -10.33 11.75 -4.45
N ARG A 255 -9.18 12.32 -4.11
CA ARG A 255 -7.90 11.92 -4.69
C ARG A 255 -7.02 11.21 -3.66
N TYR A 256 -6.48 10.08 -4.06
CA TYR A 256 -5.48 9.36 -3.29
C TYR A 256 -4.27 9.08 -4.19
N THR A 257 -3.23 9.92 -4.10
CA THR A 257 -2.08 9.94 -5.02
C THR A 257 -2.51 10.28 -6.45
N ASP A 258 -2.27 9.38 -7.40
CA ASP A 258 -2.62 9.45 -8.81
C ASP A 258 -4.02 8.90 -9.14
N ASP A 259 -4.69 8.30 -8.16
CA ASP A 259 -6.05 7.75 -8.27
C ASP A 259 -7.06 8.84 -7.85
N CYS A 260 -7.87 9.35 -8.80
CA CYS A 260 -8.79 10.45 -8.59
C CYS A 260 -10.21 10.07 -9.03
N ASN A 261 -11.13 10.02 -8.07
CA ASN A 261 -12.53 9.74 -8.30
C ASN A 261 -13.37 11.01 -8.14
N ILE A 262 -14.07 11.41 -9.22
CA ILE A 262 -14.92 12.60 -9.23
C ILE A 262 -16.39 12.16 -9.33
N TYR A 263 -17.22 12.63 -8.42
CA TYR A 263 -18.61 12.16 -8.25
C TYR A 263 -19.58 13.19 -8.82
N VAL A 264 -20.49 12.73 -9.69
CA VAL A 264 -21.49 13.57 -10.37
C VAL A 264 -22.89 12.94 -10.29
N SER A 265 -23.92 13.77 -10.49
CA SER A 265 -25.32 13.34 -10.34
C SER A 265 -25.86 12.65 -11.61
N SER A 266 -25.39 13.02 -12.79
CA SER A 266 -25.86 12.49 -14.06
C SER A 266 -24.73 11.99 -14.97
N ARG A 267 -25.07 11.09 -15.90
CA ARG A 267 -24.13 10.60 -16.92
C ARG A 267 -23.65 11.74 -17.81
N LYS A 268 -24.57 12.60 -18.27
CA LYS A 268 -24.24 13.73 -19.14
C LYS A 268 -23.23 14.68 -18.49
N ALA A 269 -23.41 14.96 -17.18
CA ALA A 269 -22.42 15.75 -16.42
C ALA A 269 -21.07 15.04 -16.33
N GLY A 270 -21.05 13.73 -16.18
CA GLY A 270 -19.82 12.94 -16.15
C GLY A 270 -19.09 12.91 -17.48
N ASP A 271 -19.79 12.73 -18.61
CA ASP A 271 -19.20 12.76 -19.95
C ASP A 271 -18.57 14.14 -20.25
N HIS A 272 -19.28 15.22 -19.93
CA HIS A 272 -18.78 16.57 -20.09
C HIS A 272 -17.56 16.86 -19.20
N LEU A 273 -17.62 16.42 -17.94
CA LEU A 273 -16.50 16.54 -17.00
C LEU A 273 -15.26 15.80 -17.49
N LEU A 274 -15.43 14.53 -17.91
CA LEU A 274 -14.31 13.70 -18.37
C LEU A 274 -13.59 14.35 -19.56
N LYS A 275 -14.35 14.90 -20.51
CA LYS A 275 -13.79 15.63 -21.67
C LYS A 275 -13.00 16.86 -21.22
N ASN A 276 -13.56 17.67 -20.33
CA ASN A 276 -12.95 18.95 -19.95
C ASN A 276 -11.73 18.77 -19.04
N ILE A 277 -11.79 17.81 -18.09
CA ILE A 277 -10.66 17.53 -17.21
C ILE A 277 -9.54 16.83 -17.97
N ARG A 278 -9.88 15.96 -18.93
CA ARG A 278 -8.87 15.38 -19.81
C ARG A 278 -8.12 16.49 -20.56
N ALA A 279 -8.80 17.41 -21.21
CA ALA A 279 -8.16 18.52 -21.92
C ALA A 279 -7.27 19.38 -21.00
N PHE A 280 -7.69 19.61 -19.75
CA PHE A 280 -6.88 20.34 -18.77
C PHE A 280 -5.62 19.56 -18.35
N VAL A 281 -5.75 18.27 -18.09
CA VAL A 281 -4.66 17.41 -17.60
C VAL A 281 -3.66 17.11 -18.72
N GLU A 282 -4.12 16.84 -19.95
CA GLU A 282 -3.28 16.43 -21.09
C GLU A 282 -2.31 17.49 -21.56
N ASN A 283 -2.53 18.74 -21.19
CA ASN A 283 -1.53 19.81 -21.38
C ASN A 283 -0.22 19.57 -20.59
N LYS A 284 -0.24 18.74 -19.54
CA LYS A 284 0.89 18.55 -18.60
C LYS A 284 1.15 17.09 -18.23
N LEU A 285 0.12 16.24 -18.24
CA LEU A 285 0.13 14.85 -17.81
C LEU A 285 -0.74 14.04 -18.77
N LYS A 286 -0.52 12.72 -18.89
CA LYS A 286 -1.37 11.86 -19.71
C LYS A 286 -2.39 11.10 -18.88
N VAL A 287 -3.64 11.10 -19.33
CA VAL A 287 -4.70 10.27 -18.74
C VAL A 287 -4.63 8.85 -19.31
N ASN A 288 -4.74 7.85 -18.48
CA ASN A 288 -4.80 6.47 -18.91
C ASN A 288 -6.21 6.15 -19.46
N GLU A 289 -6.38 6.20 -20.77
CA GLU A 289 -7.68 6.01 -21.42
C GLU A 289 -8.31 4.64 -21.16
N LYS A 290 -7.50 3.58 -21.06
CA LYS A 290 -7.97 2.21 -20.83
C LYS A 290 -8.53 1.99 -19.43
N LYS A 291 -8.06 2.76 -18.46
CA LYS A 291 -8.43 2.60 -17.06
C LYS A 291 -9.36 3.71 -16.57
N SER A 292 -9.31 4.89 -17.19
CA SER A 292 -10.22 5.99 -16.85
C SER A 292 -11.58 5.77 -17.51
N ALA A 293 -12.65 5.88 -16.72
CA ALA A 293 -14.00 5.63 -17.22
C ALA A 293 -15.06 6.38 -16.40
N LEU A 294 -16.15 6.71 -17.06
CA LEU A 294 -17.40 7.11 -16.42
C LEU A 294 -18.27 5.86 -16.20
N ALA A 295 -18.57 5.57 -14.92
CA ALA A 295 -19.34 4.38 -14.55
C ALA A 295 -20.21 4.63 -13.31
N ARG A 296 -20.98 3.62 -12.92
CA ARG A 296 -21.67 3.62 -11.64
C ARG A 296 -20.66 3.31 -10.51
N PRO A 297 -20.76 3.94 -9.32
CA PRO A 297 -19.82 3.69 -8.22
C PRO A 297 -19.72 2.23 -7.77
N TRP A 298 -20.80 1.46 -7.90
CA TRP A 298 -20.82 0.03 -7.54
C TRP A 298 -20.18 -0.90 -8.58
N GLU A 299 -19.90 -0.40 -9.77
CA GLU A 299 -19.16 -1.10 -10.84
C GLU A 299 -17.66 -0.85 -10.75
N ARG A 300 -17.27 0.15 -9.98
CA ARG A 300 -15.86 0.55 -9.78
C ARG A 300 -15.38 0.22 -8.37
N LYS A 301 -14.10 0.25 -8.22
CA LYS A 301 -13.43 0.14 -6.92
C LYS A 301 -12.67 1.43 -6.64
N PHE A 302 -12.67 1.86 -5.40
CA PHE A 302 -11.82 2.92 -4.91
C PHE A 302 -11.08 2.44 -3.66
N LEU A 303 -9.74 2.45 -3.69
CA LEU A 303 -8.89 1.98 -2.61
C LEU A 303 -9.26 0.56 -2.11
N GLY A 304 -9.59 -0.33 -3.03
CA GLY A 304 -9.97 -1.72 -2.71
C GLY A 304 -11.39 -1.93 -2.19
N TYR A 305 -12.14 -0.85 -1.94
CA TYR A 305 -13.55 -0.88 -1.62
C TYR A 305 -14.43 -0.71 -2.86
N SER A 306 -15.69 -1.06 -2.74
CA SER A 306 -16.78 -0.71 -3.63
C SER A 306 -18.01 -0.38 -2.79
N VAL A 307 -19.15 -0.10 -3.41
CA VAL A 307 -20.40 0.21 -2.70
C VAL A 307 -21.54 -0.66 -3.20
N THR A 308 -22.64 -0.74 -2.45
CA THR A 308 -23.87 -1.35 -2.93
C THR A 308 -24.65 -0.35 -3.80
N TRP A 309 -25.54 -0.86 -4.66
CA TRP A 309 -26.35 -0.06 -5.58
C TRP A 309 -27.52 0.69 -4.93
N HIS A 310 -27.86 0.36 -3.66
CA HIS A 310 -28.98 0.95 -2.95
C HIS A 310 -28.83 2.46 -2.75
N LYS A 311 -29.93 3.17 -2.48
CA LYS A 311 -29.92 4.61 -2.19
C LYS A 311 -29.01 4.91 -1.00
N GLN A 312 -29.16 4.15 0.09
CA GLN A 312 -28.25 4.14 1.21
C GLN A 312 -27.07 3.18 0.91
N ALA A 313 -26.15 3.63 0.06
CA ALA A 313 -25.02 2.85 -0.38
C ALA A 313 -24.17 2.39 0.82
N LYS A 314 -23.97 1.06 0.95
CA LYS A 314 -23.11 0.45 1.97
C LYS A 314 -21.74 0.15 1.39
N LEU A 315 -20.70 0.36 2.18
CA LEU A 315 -19.34 -0.05 1.81
C LEU A 315 -19.24 -1.57 1.78
N LYS A 316 -18.66 -2.08 0.70
CA LYS A 316 -18.32 -3.50 0.54
C LYS A 316 -16.90 -3.65 0.03
N ILE A 317 -16.29 -4.79 0.28
CA ILE A 317 -14.96 -5.11 -0.24
C ILE A 317 -15.06 -5.42 -1.73
N ALA A 318 -14.20 -4.82 -2.54
CA ALA A 318 -14.18 -5.09 -3.97
C ALA A 318 -13.78 -6.56 -4.25
N LEU A 319 -14.42 -7.18 -5.24
CA LEU A 319 -14.19 -8.59 -5.60
C LEU A 319 -12.72 -8.89 -5.89
N THR A 320 -12.02 -7.95 -6.54
CA THR A 320 -10.57 -8.06 -6.79
C THR A 320 -9.75 -8.17 -5.51
N SER A 321 -10.14 -7.47 -4.45
CA SER A 321 -9.48 -7.53 -3.13
C SER A 321 -9.74 -8.86 -2.42
N VAL A 322 -10.97 -9.38 -2.54
CA VAL A 322 -11.35 -10.71 -2.05
C VAL A 322 -10.54 -11.81 -2.76
N ASN A 323 -10.44 -11.74 -4.08
CA ASN A 323 -9.71 -12.72 -4.88
C ASN A 323 -8.21 -12.73 -4.53
N ARG A 324 -7.60 -11.56 -4.33
CA ARG A 324 -6.20 -11.45 -3.88
C ARG A 324 -5.97 -12.11 -2.52
N LEU A 325 -6.90 -11.93 -1.58
CA LEU A 325 -6.81 -12.65 -0.30
C LEU A 325 -6.92 -14.17 -0.52
N LYS A 326 -7.89 -14.63 -1.34
CA LYS A 326 -8.04 -16.05 -1.67
C LYS A 326 -6.76 -16.63 -2.30
N GLU A 327 -6.09 -15.90 -3.18
CA GLU A 327 -4.80 -16.29 -3.76
C GLU A 327 -3.69 -16.38 -2.70
N LYS A 328 -3.58 -15.38 -1.83
CA LYS A 328 -2.60 -15.39 -0.74
C LYS A 328 -2.82 -16.57 0.22
N VAL A 329 -4.07 -16.84 0.58
CA VAL A 329 -4.42 -18.02 1.40
C VAL A 329 -4.06 -19.30 0.66
N ARG A 330 -4.34 -19.42 -0.65
CA ARG A 330 -3.93 -20.57 -1.46
C ARG A 330 -2.41 -20.77 -1.42
N SER A 331 -1.61 -19.73 -1.65
CA SER A 331 -0.14 -19.82 -1.64
C SER A 331 0.40 -20.29 -0.28
N LEU A 332 -0.25 -19.94 0.83
CA LEU A 332 0.13 -20.37 2.18
C LEU A 332 -0.37 -21.79 2.54
N THR A 333 -1.37 -22.31 1.83
CA THR A 333 -1.96 -23.63 2.10
C THR A 333 -1.60 -24.71 1.06
N THR A 334 -1.06 -24.32 -0.10
CA THR A 334 -0.64 -25.23 -1.16
C THR A 334 0.86 -25.57 -1.00
N GLY A 335 1.24 -26.81 -1.25
CA GLY A 335 2.64 -27.25 -1.12
C GLY A 335 3.13 -27.49 0.33
N ASN A 336 2.40 -27.08 1.34
CA ASN A 336 2.77 -27.16 2.76
C ASN A 336 2.48 -28.55 3.40
N ARG A 337 2.69 -29.66 2.68
CA ARG A 337 2.46 -31.02 3.25
C ARG A 337 3.37 -31.32 4.44
N SER A 338 4.53 -30.70 4.51
CA SER A 338 5.52 -30.87 5.59
C SER A 338 5.30 -29.94 6.80
N LYS A 339 4.56 -28.84 6.64
CA LYS A 339 4.31 -27.89 7.73
C LYS A 339 3.05 -28.29 8.50
N SER A 340 3.09 -28.23 9.84
CA SER A 340 1.91 -28.48 10.67
C SER A 340 0.81 -27.45 10.35
N VAL A 341 -0.46 -27.85 10.59
CA VAL A 341 -1.61 -26.91 10.45
C VAL A 341 -1.47 -25.72 11.38
N LYS A 342 -0.91 -25.93 12.58
CA LYS A 342 -0.61 -24.84 13.54
C LYS A 342 0.37 -23.82 12.94
N ALA A 343 1.45 -24.29 12.30
CA ALA A 343 2.40 -23.41 11.64
C ALA A 343 1.76 -22.65 10.47
N THR A 344 0.84 -23.29 9.72
CA THR A 344 0.08 -22.65 8.65
C THR A 344 -0.87 -21.58 9.21
N ILE A 345 -1.56 -21.84 10.31
CA ILE A 345 -2.42 -20.87 10.99
C ILE A 345 -1.58 -19.68 11.48
N ASN A 346 -0.42 -19.92 12.08
CA ASN A 346 0.47 -18.87 12.54
C ASN A 346 0.94 -17.97 11.37
N ALA A 347 1.13 -18.52 10.17
CA ALA A 347 1.47 -17.75 8.97
C ALA A 347 0.26 -17.00 8.38
N LEU A 348 -0.95 -17.54 8.49
CA LEU A 348 -2.18 -16.93 7.99
C LEU A 348 -2.65 -15.78 8.88
N THR A 349 -2.58 -15.92 10.21
CA THR A 349 -3.15 -14.96 11.17
C THR A 349 -2.67 -13.50 10.96
N PRO A 350 -1.37 -13.21 10.76
CA PRO A 350 -0.93 -11.85 10.47
C PRO A 350 -1.51 -11.28 9.17
N VAL A 351 -1.62 -12.12 8.13
CA VAL A 351 -2.19 -11.73 6.83
C VAL A 351 -3.67 -11.40 6.96
N LEU A 352 -4.43 -12.25 7.65
CA LEU A 352 -5.86 -12.05 7.87
C LEU A 352 -6.12 -10.82 8.74
N ARG A 353 -5.32 -10.63 9.80
CA ARG A 353 -5.44 -9.47 10.70
C ARG A 353 -5.15 -8.16 9.96
N GLY A 354 -4.07 -8.07 9.21
CA GLY A 354 -3.75 -6.88 8.42
C GLY A 354 -4.82 -6.59 7.37
N TRP A 355 -5.32 -7.63 6.69
CA TRP A 355 -6.34 -7.47 5.66
C TRP A 355 -7.67 -6.97 6.24
N ILE A 356 -8.18 -7.55 7.33
CA ILE A 356 -9.46 -7.12 7.91
C ILE A 356 -9.34 -5.75 8.61
N SER A 357 -8.20 -5.43 9.19
CA SER A 357 -7.92 -4.11 9.74
C SER A 357 -8.04 -3.03 8.65
N TYR A 358 -7.51 -3.27 7.45
CA TYR A 358 -7.67 -2.35 6.33
C TYR A 358 -9.13 -2.26 5.87
N PHE A 359 -9.85 -3.38 5.78
CA PHE A 359 -11.26 -3.43 5.35
C PHE A 359 -12.28 -3.28 6.48
N ARG A 360 -11.87 -2.69 7.62
CA ARG A 360 -12.73 -2.51 8.80
C ARG A 360 -14.00 -1.70 8.56
N LEU A 361 -14.02 -0.82 7.55
CA LEU A 361 -15.19 -0.02 7.20
C LEU A 361 -16.27 -0.80 6.42
N THR A 362 -16.04 -2.08 6.07
CA THR A 362 -17.04 -2.84 5.33
C THR A 362 -18.33 -3.01 6.14
N GLU A 363 -19.46 -2.67 5.52
CA GLU A 363 -20.80 -2.80 6.10
C GLU A 363 -21.49 -4.09 5.62
N VAL A 364 -20.98 -4.72 4.55
CA VAL A 364 -21.51 -5.97 3.99
C VAL A 364 -20.71 -7.14 4.53
N ARG A 365 -21.32 -7.90 5.45
CA ARG A 365 -20.65 -8.96 6.23
C ARG A 365 -20.63 -10.33 5.56
N GLY A 366 -21.55 -10.63 4.64
CA GLY A 366 -21.70 -11.97 4.06
C GLY A 366 -20.41 -12.48 3.40
N VAL A 367 -19.64 -11.59 2.76
CA VAL A 367 -18.34 -11.96 2.16
C VAL A 367 -17.31 -12.40 3.22
N LEU A 368 -17.37 -11.87 4.44
CA LEU A 368 -16.47 -12.25 5.53
C LEU A 368 -16.84 -13.63 6.08
N GLU A 369 -18.13 -13.92 6.20
CA GLU A 369 -18.65 -15.23 6.60
C GLU A 369 -18.25 -16.31 5.59
N GLU A 370 -18.41 -16.02 4.29
CA GLU A 370 -17.99 -16.92 3.22
C GLU A 370 -16.48 -17.19 3.26
N LEU A 371 -15.68 -16.15 3.45
CA LEU A 371 -14.22 -16.27 3.55
C LEU A 371 -13.78 -17.08 4.76
N ASP A 372 -14.38 -16.84 5.93
CA ASP A 372 -14.10 -17.60 7.15
C ASP A 372 -14.42 -19.11 6.97
N GLY A 373 -15.57 -19.41 6.38
CA GLY A 373 -15.96 -20.78 6.03
C GLY A 373 -14.98 -21.43 5.05
N TRP A 374 -14.63 -20.71 3.99
CA TRP A 374 -13.71 -21.19 2.96
C TRP A 374 -12.28 -21.41 3.49
N ILE A 375 -11.75 -20.53 4.36
CA ILE A 375 -10.44 -20.68 5.00
C ILE A 375 -10.42 -21.92 5.88
N LYS A 376 -11.44 -22.11 6.73
CA LYS A 376 -11.56 -23.29 7.60
C LYS A 376 -11.65 -24.58 6.77
N ARG A 377 -12.39 -24.58 5.65
CA ARG A 377 -12.44 -25.71 4.74
C ARG A 377 -11.08 -26.00 4.10
N LYS A 378 -10.31 -24.98 3.72
CA LYS A 378 -8.92 -25.14 3.22
C LYS A 378 -8.02 -25.80 4.27
N LEU A 379 -8.12 -25.41 5.52
CA LEU A 379 -7.34 -26.00 6.62
C LEU A 379 -7.76 -27.44 6.91
N ARG A 380 -9.08 -27.78 6.86
CA ARG A 380 -9.54 -29.17 6.93
C ARG A 380 -9.01 -29.99 5.76
N CYS A 381 -8.97 -29.44 4.55
CA CYS A 381 -8.40 -30.09 3.39
C CYS A 381 -6.88 -30.39 3.57
N LEU A 382 -6.16 -29.46 4.21
CA LEU A 382 -4.75 -29.66 4.55
C LEU A 382 -4.57 -30.81 5.55
N LEU A 383 -5.38 -30.85 6.64
CA LEU A 383 -5.39 -31.95 7.60
C LEU A 383 -5.65 -33.29 6.91
N TRP A 384 -6.68 -33.37 6.08
CA TRP A 384 -7.01 -34.59 5.34
C TRP A 384 -5.87 -35.08 4.47
N ARG A 385 -5.17 -34.18 3.81
CA ARG A 385 -3.97 -34.50 2.99
C ARG A 385 -2.80 -34.98 3.83
N GLN A 386 -2.63 -34.44 5.05
CA GLN A 386 -1.58 -34.86 5.97
C GLN A 386 -1.86 -36.27 6.55
N TRP A 387 -3.12 -36.63 6.73
CA TRP A 387 -3.55 -37.96 7.13
C TRP A 387 -3.54 -38.94 5.96
N LYS A 388 -2.39 -39.19 5.38
CA LYS A 388 -2.20 -39.87 4.09
C LYS A 388 -2.94 -41.21 3.96
N ARG A 389 -2.90 -42.06 5.02
CA ARG A 389 -3.43 -43.42 5.02
C ARG A 389 -4.80 -43.50 5.66
N PRO A 390 -5.74 -44.35 5.18
CA PRO A 390 -7.06 -44.51 5.78
C PRO A 390 -7.02 -44.81 7.27
N GLY A 391 -6.16 -45.73 7.74
CA GLY A 391 -5.99 -46.02 9.15
C GLY A 391 -5.57 -44.83 10.01
N THR A 392 -4.73 -43.92 9.46
CA THR A 392 -4.37 -42.65 10.12
C THR A 392 -5.57 -41.71 10.18
N ARG A 393 -6.38 -41.63 9.11
CA ARG A 393 -7.62 -40.85 9.07
C ARG A 393 -8.62 -41.35 10.11
N THR A 394 -8.84 -42.68 10.20
CA THR A 394 -9.71 -43.31 11.20
C THR A 394 -9.28 -42.93 12.60
N LYS A 395 -8.01 -43.12 12.96
CA LYS A 395 -7.48 -42.78 14.29
C LYS A 395 -7.69 -41.31 14.65
N ASN A 396 -7.42 -40.40 13.70
CA ASN A 396 -7.56 -38.96 13.94
C ASN A 396 -9.02 -38.51 14.02
N LEU A 397 -9.93 -39.11 13.24
CA LEU A 397 -11.36 -38.86 13.32
C LEU A 397 -11.93 -39.35 14.66
N GLN A 398 -11.51 -40.53 15.14
CA GLN A 398 -11.91 -41.05 16.48
C GLN A 398 -11.40 -40.15 17.62
N ARG A 399 -10.10 -39.74 17.57
CA ARG A 399 -9.55 -38.77 18.54
C ARG A 399 -10.29 -37.45 18.56
N ALA A 400 -10.88 -37.09 17.45
CA ALA A 400 -11.70 -35.87 17.30
C ALA A 400 -13.17 -36.08 17.68
N GLY A 401 -13.55 -37.28 18.21
CA GLY A 401 -14.84 -37.56 18.78
C GLY A 401 -15.87 -38.24 17.85
N LEU A 402 -15.46 -38.80 16.71
CA LEU A 402 -16.35 -39.66 15.90
C LEU A 402 -16.37 -41.07 16.42
N SER A 403 -17.53 -41.76 16.34
CA SER A 403 -17.62 -43.19 16.58
C SER A 403 -16.71 -44.00 15.67
N LYS A 404 -16.31 -45.22 16.11
CA LYS A 404 -15.38 -46.09 15.37
C LYS A 404 -15.90 -46.38 13.96
N ASP A 405 -17.15 -46.77 13.83
CA ASP A 405 -17.76 -47.15 12.56
C ASP A 405 -17.83 -45.95 11.59
N ARG A 406 -18.30 -44.83 12.10
CA ARG A 406 -18.36 -43.61 11.29
C ARG A 406 -16.99 -43.12 10.84
N ALA A 407 -16.00 -43.18 11.72
CA ALA A 407 -14.63 -42.82 11.39
C ALA A 407 -14.05 -43.75 10.32
N MET A 408 -14.31 -45.06 10.39
CA MET A 408 -13.89 -46.04 9.39
C MET A 408 -14.55 -45.81 8.06
N ILE A 409 -15.86 -45.72 7.98
CA ILE A 409 -16.63 -45.46 6.74
C ILE A 409 -16.11 -44.15 6.10
N SER A 410 -15.93 -43.10 6.89
CA SER A 410 -15.47 -41.81 6.39
C SER A 410 -14.02 -41.83 5.89
N ALA A 411 -13.14 -42.62 6.51
CA ALA A 411 -11.71 -42.70 6.17
C ALA A 411 -11.43 -43.47 4.88
N TYR A 412 -12.28 -44.48 4.59
CA TYR A 412 -12.14 -45.36 3.43
C TYR A 412 -12.98 -44.94 2.22
N ASN A 413 -13.66 -43.79 2.24
CA ASN A 413 -14.35 -43.30 1.07
C ASN A 413 -13.39 -42.91 -0.06
N ASN A 414 -13.82 -43.06 -1.31
CA ASN A 414 -13.01 -42.77 -2.51
C ASN A 414 -13.01 -41.30 -2.93
N HIS A 415 -13.58 -40.39 -2.10
CA HIS A 415 -13.64 -38.98 -2.43
C HIS A 415 -12.33 -38.23 -2.17
N GLY A 416 -12.07 -37.22 -2.98
CA GLY A 416 -10.87 -36.40 -2.87
C GLY A 416 -10.82 -35.52 -1.61
N PRO A 417 -9.66 -34.96 -1.26
CA PRO A 417 -9.46 -34.18 -0.02
C PRO A 417 -10.36 -32.94 0.08
N TRP A 418 -10.69 -32.32 -1.03
CA TRP A 418 -11.56 -31.14 -1.04
C TRP A 418 -13.02 -31.50 -0.71
N TRP A 419 -13.52 -32.60 -1.24
CA TRP A 419 -14.86 -33.11 -0.91
C TRP A 419 -14.94 -33.42 0.59
N ASN A 420 -14.00 -34.24 1.09
CA ASN A 420 -13.95 -34.66 2.48
C ASN A 420 -13.87 -33.45 3.43
N SER A 421 -13.12 -32.40 3.08
CA SER A 421 -12.99 -31.19 3.91
C SER A 421 -14.28 -30.43 4.13
N GLY A 422 -15.26 -30.61 3.27
CA GLY A 422 -16.60 -30.00 3.37
C GLY A 422 -17.66 -30.93 3.96
N SER A 423 -17.36 -32.22 4.10
CA SER A 423 -18.32 -33.25 4.52
C SER A 423 -18.61 -33.20 6.01
N SER A 424 -19.74 -33.81 6.41
CA SER A 424 -20.24 -33.80 7.80
C SER A 424 -19.25 -34.36 8.81
N HIS A 425 -18.54 -35.45 8.46
CA HIS A 425 -17.58 -36.08 9.36
C HIS A 425 -16.41 -35.14 9.68
N MET A 426 -15.85 -34.42 8.70
CA MET A 426 -14.78 -33.44 8.97
C MET A 426 -15.28 -32.19 9.70
N ASN A 427 -16.50 -31.76 9.44
CA ASN A 427 -17.09 -30.63 10.16
C ASN A 427 -17.39 -30.96 11.62
N GLN A 428 -17.78 -32.20 11.93
CA GLN A 428 -18.01 -32.69 13.30
C GLN A 428 -16.68 -32.94 14.04
N ALA A 429 -15.71 -33.58 13.38
CA ALA A 429 -14.39 -33.86 13.96
C ALA A 429 -13.61 -32.57 14.23
N ILE A 430 -13.54 -31.70 13.26
CA ILE A 430 -12.75 -30.46 13.35
C ILE A 430 -13.72 -29.27 13.31
N LYS A 431 -14.35 -29.02 14.47
CA LYS A 431 -15.30 -27.90 14.64
C LYS A 431 -14.63 -26.53 14.45
N ASN A 432 -15.43 -25.51 14.18
CA ASN A 432 -14.92 -24.14 14.00
C ASN A 432 -14.14 -23.63 15.22
N ALA A 433 -14.58 -23.95 16.44
CA ALA A 433 -13.91 -23.61 17.69
C ALA A 433 -12.50 -24.22 17.81
N TRP A 434 -12.22 -25.37 17.14
CA TRP A 434 -10.89 -25.95 17.12
C TRP A 434 -9.87 -24.99 16.48
N PHE A 435 -10.25 -24.36 15.37
CA PHE A 435 -9.37 -23.40 14.69
C PHE A 435 -9.09 -22.15 15.52
N SER A 436 -10.11 -21.64 16.23
CA SER A 436 -9.94 -20.49 17.15
C SER A 436 -8.98 -20.85 18.29
N ARG A 437 -9.08 -22.06 18.86
CA ARG A 437 -8.12 -22.57 19.86
C ARG A 437 -6.70 -22.73 19.30
N GLN A 438 -6.56 -22.95 17.99
CA GLN A 438 -5.26 -22.96 17.32
C GLN A 438 -4.73 -21.56 17.00
N GLY A 439 -5.48 -20.49 17.28
CA GLY A 439 -5.09 -19.10 17.07
C GLY A 439 -5.49 -18.52 15.70
N LEU A 440 -6.37 -19.20 14.94
CA LEU A 440 -6.96 -18.65 13.74
C LEU A 440 -7.96 -17.56 14.12
N ILE A 441 -7.80 -16.36 13.58
CA ILE A 441 -8.79 -15.29 13.75
C ILE A 441 -9.97 -15.48 12.80
N SER A 442 -11.16 -15.05 13.20
CA SER A 442 -12.33 -14.88 12.34
C SER A 442 -12.36 -13.47 11.79
N LEU A 443 -12.48 -13.32 10.46
CA LEU A 443 -12.60 -12.03 9.81
C LEU A 443 -13.86 -11.29 10.24
N LEU A 444 -14.97 -12.03 10.37
CA LEU A 444 -16.24 -11.47 10.79
C LEU A 444 -16.22 -10.97 12.26
N GLU A 445 -15.63 -11.74 13.16
CA GLU A 445 -15.52 -11.34 14.58
C GLU A 445 -14.61 -10.11 14.73
N GLN A 446 -13.47 -10.10 14.04
CA GLN A 446 -12.57 -8.94 14.04
C GLN A 446 -13.25 -7.68 13.48
N GLN A 447 -14.03 -7.81 12.41
CA GLN A 447 -14.76 -6.68 11.84
C GLN A 447 -15.82 -6.14 12.81
N ARG A 448 -16.51 -7.01 13.54
CA ARG A 448 -17.47 -6.60 14.59
C ARG A 448 -16.78 -5.79 15.69
N GLN A 449 -15.60 -6.22 16.14
CA GLN A 449 -14.81 -5.50 17.15
C GLN A 449 -14.39 -4.08 16.73
N PHE A 450 -14.22 -3.82 15.41
CA PHE A 450 -13.92 -2.48 14.93
C PHE A 450 -15.15 -1.55 14.85
N GLN A 451 -16.36 -2.08 14.98
CA GLN A 451 -17.62 -1.33 14.89
C GLN A 451 -18.31 -1.14 16.25
N CYS A 452 -17.82 -1.80 17.29
CA CYS A 452 -18.13 -1.52 18.68
C CYS A 452 -17.24 -0.41 19.22
#